data_471962a191fd7ef44cb464d0fe0d369a
#
_entry.id   471962a191fd7ef44cb464d0fe0d369a
#
_cell.length_a   1.000
_cell.length_b   1.000
_cell.length_c   1.000
_cell.angle_alpha   90.00
_cell.angle_beta   90.00
_cell.angle_gamma   90.00
#
_symmetry.space_group_name_H-M   'P 1'
#
loop_
_entity.id
_entity.type
_entity.pdbx_description
1 polymer ?
#
loop_
_entity_poly.entity_id
_entity_poly.type
_entity_poly.pdbx_seq_one_letter_code
_entity_poly.pdbx_strand_id
1 'polypeptide(L)'
;GLGDVYKRQAQRALSIMLNIKWKSNYFESIDPVEARRILDEELFGMESVKQRIIETVIQINRTHTLPAYGILLVGPAGTGKSQIAYLVAKILKMPWTTLDMSSINDAEQLTGSSRIYSNAKPGIIMEAFNMAGESNLVFIINELDKATSSNGNANPADVLLTLLDNLGFTDNYMECLIPTSGVYPIATANDKDKISAPLLSRFAVIDIPDYTREEKKTIFLKYSLPKVLKRIGLHENECLVLDDGLDAVLDYCKDTTGISC
;
A
#
# COMPACT_ATOMS: atom_id res chain seq x y z
N GLY A 1 -33.10 8.31 -22.50
CA GLY A 1 -32.43 7.90 -23.76
C GLY A 1 -30.91 7.81 -23.57
N LEU A 2 -30.17 7.39 -24.61
CA LEU A 2 -28.69 7.25 -24.57
C LEU A 2 -28.00 8.57 -24.16
N GLY A 3 -28.55 9.73 -24.57
CA GLY A 3 -28.03 11.04 -24.18
C GLY A 3 -28.08 11.31 -22.67
N ASP A 4 -29.11 10.82 -21.98
CA ASP A 4 -29.24 11.00 -20.53
C ASP A 4 -28.26 10.13 -19.75
N VAL A 5 -27.95 8.94 -20.27
CA VAL A 5 -26.94 8.03 -19.68
C VAL A 5 -25.56 8.68 -19.79
N TYR A 6 -25.18 9.15 -20.98
CA TYR A 6 -23.91 9.83 -21.22
C TYR A 6 -23.75 11.08 -20.35
N LYS A 7 -24.81 11.90 -20.23
CA LYS A 7 -24.80 13.10 -19.39
C LYS A 7 -24.58 12.75 -17.91
N ARG A 8 -25.24 11.72 -17.40
CA ARG A 8 -25.04 11.26 -16.00
C ARG A 8 -23.62 10.74 -15.77
N GLN A 9 -23.07 9.99 -16.70
CA GLN A 9 -21.69 9.49 -16.60
C GLN A 9 -20.68 10.66 -16.65
N ALA A 10 -20.87 11.65 -17.51
CA ALA A 10 -20.04 12.84 -17.56
C ALA A 10 -20.11 13.65 -16.25
N GLN A 11 -21.31 13.80 -15.67
CA GLN A 11 -21.49 14.45 -14.37
C GLN A 11 -20.78 13.68 -13.23
N ARG A 12 -20.83 12.35 -13.23
CA ARG A 12 -20.10 11.52 -12.26
C ARG A 12 -18.59 11.69 -12.42
N ALA A 13 -18.07 11.65 -13.63
CA ALA A 13 -16.65 11.88 -13.90
C ALA A 13 -16.19 13.25 -13.38
N LEU A 14 -16.95 14.30 -13.67
CA LEU A 14 -16.65 15.65 -13.17
C LEU A 14 -16.70 15.71 -11.64
N SER A 15 -17.69 15.09 -11.02
CA SER A 15 -17.79 15.01 -9.54
C SER A 15 -16.58 14.36 -8.91
N ILE A 16 -16.08 13.26 -9.48
CA ILE A 16 -14.86 12.58 -9.01
C ILE A 16 -13.66 13.54 -9.10
N MET A 17 -13.47 14.22 -10.24
CA MET A 17 -12.36 15.16 -10.42
C MET A 17 -12.42 16.34 -9.43
N LEU A 18 -13.60 16.84 -9.13
CA LEU A 18 -13.80 17.95 -8.18
C LEU A 18 -13.65 17.53 -6.71
N ASN A 19 -13.88 16.27 -6.38
CA ASN A 19 -13.71 15.77 -5.02
C ASN A 19 -12.24 15.59 -4.65
N ILE A 20 -11.33 15.47 -5.60
CA ILE A 20 -9.91 15.28 -5.37
C ILE A 20 -9.24 16.65 -5.22
N LYS A 21 -8.53 16.85 -4.11
CA LYS A 21 -7.65 18.00 -3.93
C LYS A 21 -6.37 17.78 -4.72
N TRP A 22 -6.26 18.44 -5.86
CA TRP A 22 -5.08 18.40 -6.72
C TRP A 22 -4.00 19.27 -6.11
N LYS A 23 -2.96 18.62 -5.56
CA LYS A 23 -1.84 19.27 -4.90
C LYS A 23 -0.62 19.33 -5.81
N SER A 24 0.27 20.29 -5.53
CA SER A 24 1.60 20.28 -6.11
C SER A 24 2.42 19.11 -5.56
N ASN A 25 3.48 18.72 -6.26
CA ASN A 25 4.43 17.71 -5.81
C ASN A 25 5.52 18.27 -4.87
N TYR A 26 5.17 19.29 -4.08
CA TYR A 26 6.03 19.84 -3.02
C TYR A 26 5.64 19.23 -1.68
N PHE A 27 6.61 18.68 -0.98
CA PHE A 27 6.44 18.03 0.32
C PHE A 27 7.20 18.79 1.39
N GLU A 28 6.53 19.06 2.50
CA GLU A 28 7.15 19.69 3.66
C GLU A 28 8.15 18.75 4.34
N SER A 29 9.10 19.35 5.06
CA SER A 29 10.09 18.58 5.80
C SER A 29 9.44 17.79 6.94
N ILE A 30 9.97 16.59 7.15
CA ILE A 30 9.54 15.64 8.18
C ILE A 30 10.70 15.51 9.17
N ASP A 31 10.41 15.56 10.47
CA ASP A 31 11.43 15.33 11.50
C ASP A 31 11.90 13.87 11.47
N PRO A 32 13.17 13.59 11.09
CA PRO A 32 13.67 12.22 11.01
C PRO A 32 13.82 11.56 12.39
N VAL A 33 13.99 12.33 13.46
CA VAL A 33 14.06 11.81 14.84
C VAL A 33 12.69 11.30 15.27
N GLU A 34 11.66 12.10 15.03
CA GLU A 34 10.28 11.68 15.31
C GLU A 34 9.86 10.50 14.43
N ALA A 35 10.23 10.50 13.15
CA ALA A 35 9.99 9.37 12.27
C ALA A 35 10.64 8.07 12.80
N ARG A 36 11.90 8.16 13.27
CA ARG A 36 12.60 7.01 13.86
C ARG A 36 11.92 6.55 15.16
N ARG A 37 11.50 7.44 16.01
CA ARG A 37 10.78 7.12 17.25
C ARG A 37 9.50 6.35 16.95
N ILE A 38 8.69 6.79 15.99
CA ILE A 38 7.47 6.09 15.56
C ILE A 38 7.80 4.67 15.07
N LEU A 39 8.86 4.51 14.27
CA LEU A 39 9.27 3.20 13.75
C LEU A 39 9.71 2.26 14.88
N ASP A 40 10.44 2.76 15.87
CA ASP A 40 10.93 1.94 16.98
C ASP A 40 9.79 1.53 17.93
N GLU A 41 8.78 2.35 18.09
CA GLU A 41 7.58 2.04 18.89
C GLU A 41 6.65 1.04 18.22
N GLU A 42 6.58 1.03 16.89
CA GLU A 42 5.58 0.23 16.16
C GLU A 42 6.15 -1.04 15.53
N LEU A 43 7.47 -1.11 15.31
CA LEU A 43 8.13 -2.23 14.63
C LEU A 43 9.22 -2.84 15.50
N PHE A 44 9.11 -4.14 15.73
CA PHE A 44 10.17 -4.91 16.36
C PHE A 44 11.27 -5.24 15.35
N GLY A 45 12.53 -4.94 15.68
CA GLY A 45 13.66 -5.19 14.80
C GLY A 45 13.56 -4.44 13.47
N MET A 46 13.77 -5.13 12.35
CA MET A 46 13.64 -4.61 10.98
C MET A 46 14.50 -3.37 10.72
N GLU A 47 15.74 -3.36 11.17
CA GLU A 47 16.63 -2.19 11.04
C GLU A 47 16.83 -1.74 9.59
N SER A 48 16.95 -2.66 8.65
CA SER A 48 17.07 -2.35 7.22
C SER A 48 15.86 -1.60 6.67
N VAL A 49 14.66 -1.99 7.10
CA VAL A 49 13.40 -1.31 6.75
C VAL A 49 13.36 0.08 7.35
N LYS A 50 13.63 0.20 8.65
CA LYS A 50 13.65 1.50 9.36
C LYS A 50 14.65 2.44 8.73
N GLN A 51 15.87 1.96 8.46
CA GLN A 51 16.91 2.73 7.79
C GLN A 51 16.45 3.24 6.43
N ARG A 52 15.83 2.39 5.62
CA ARG A 52 15.33 2.78 4.29
C ARG A 52 14.23 3.83 4.36
N ILE A 53 13.33 3.74 5.35
CA ILE A 53 12.28 4.75 5.56
C ILE A 53 12.91 6.08 5.97
N ILE A 54 13.90 6.08 6.86
CA ILE A 54 14.60 7.32 7.27
C ILE A 54 15.36 7.94 6.10
N GLU A 55 16.02 7.14 5.25
CA GLU A 55 16.65 7.64 4.02
C GLU A 55 15.64 8.31 3.08
N THR A 56 14.45 7.74 2.95
CA THR A 56 13.34 8.33 2.19
C THR A 56 12.94 9.70 2.77
N VAL A 57 12.80 9.78 4.10
CA VAL A 57 12.50 11.04 4.80
C VAL A 57 13.60 12.08 4.56
N ILE A 58 14.87 11.69 4.68
CA ILE A 58 16.00 12.60 4.43
C ILE A 58 16.01 13.08 2.97
N GLN A 59 15.73 12.20 2.03
CA GLN A 59 15.65 12.57 0.61
C GLN A 59 14.53 13.58 0.37
N ILE A 60 13.33 13.34 0.91
CA ILE A 60 12.20 14.29 0.81
C ILE A 60 12.57 15.64 1.42
N ASN A 61 13.22 15.65 2.58
CA ASN A 61 13.65 16.89 3.23
C ASN A 61 14.66 17.71 2.41
N ARG A 62 15.46 17.04 1.57
CA ARG A 62 16.44 17.71 0.71
C ARG A 62 15.86 18.21 -0.61
N THR A 63 14.95 17.45 -1.19
CA THR A 63 14.45 17.71 -2.56
C THR A 63 13.06 18.32 -2.56
N HIS A 64 12.32 18.20 -1.46
CA HIS A 64 10.88 18.49 -1.35
C HIS A 64 10.03 17.75 -2.37
N THR A 65 10.55 16.62 -2.90
CA THR A 65 9.85 15.73 -3.84
C THR A 65 9.92 14.27 -3.35
N LEU A 66 9.00 13.45 -3.81
CA LEU A 66 9.05 12.00 -3.54
C LEU A 66 10.25 11.36 -4.24
N PRO A 67 10.85 10.31 -3.66
CA PRO A 67 11.84 9.49 -4.35
C PRO A 67 11.31 8.90 -5.65
N ALA A 68 12.20 8.72 -6.63
CA ALA A 68 11.85 8.12 -7.92
C ALA A 68 11.43 6.63 -7.81
N TYR A 69 11.89 5.97 -6.76
CA TYR A 69 11.61 4.54 -6.52
C TYR A 69 10.70 4.38 -5.32
N GLY A 70 9.69 3.52 -5.48
CA GLY A 70 8.88 3.05 -4.37
C GLY A 70 9.63 2.04 -3.48
N ILE A 71 8.96 1.53 -2.47
CA ILE A 71 9.48 0.45 -1.61
C ILE A 71 8.74 -0.84 -1.95
N LEU A 72 9.48 -1.93 -2.18
CA LEU A 72 8.94 -3.28 -2.29
C LEU A 72 9.40 -4.13 -1.10
N LEU A 73 8.46 -4.55 -0.28
CA LEU A 73 8.67 -5.41 0.87
C LEU A 73 8.44 -6.87 0.45
N VAL A 74 9.49 -7.68 0.46
CA VAL A 74 9.44 -9.10 0.07
C VAL A 74 9.68 -9.98 1.26
N GLY A 75 8.83 -10.97 1.48
CA GLY A 75 9.01 -11.92 2.57
C GLY A 75 7.77 -12.78 2.81
N PRO A 76 7.84 -13.72 3.75
CA PRO A 76 6.73 -14.62 4.06
C PRO A 76 5.44 -13.87 4.42
N ALA A 77 4.31 -14.52 4.21
CA ALA A 77 3.03 -13.98 4.66
C ALA A 77 3.03 -13.75 6.17
N GLY A 78 2.30 -12.73 6.64
CA GLY A 78 2.15 -12.46 8.08
C GLY A 78 3.36 -11.83 8.78
N THR A 79 4.40 -11.42 8.06
CA THR A 79 5.56 -10.71 8.65
C THR A 79 5.32 -9.21 8.88
N GLY A 80 4.08 -8.72 8.70
CA GLY A 80 3.74 -7.33 8.97
C GLY A 80 4.02 -6.35 7.83
N LYS A 81 4.23 -6.82 6.60
CA LYS A 81 4.53 -5.98 5.42
C LYS A 81 3.51 -4.85 5.22
N SER A 82 2.22 -5.15 5.31
CA SER A 82 1.17 -4.13 5.17
C SER A 82 1.19 -3.12 6.31
N GLN A 83 1.52 -3.54 7.53
CA GLN A 83 1.68 -2.63 8.68
C GLN A 83 2.80 -1.61 8.44
N ILE A 84 3.92 -2.05 7.86
CA ILE A 84 5.02 -1.15 7.48
C ILE A 84 4.54 -0.10 6.49
N ALA A 85 3.77 -0.49 5.48
CA ALA A 85 3.23 0.44 4.48
C ALA A 85 2.33 1.51 5.11
N TYR A 86 1.46 1.14 6.07
CA TYR A 86 0.63 2.12 6.80
C TYR A 86 1.48 3.06 7.67
N LEU A 87 2.56 2.56 8.27
CA LEU A 87 3.47 3.42 9.05
C LEU A 87 4.18 4.44 8.17
N VAL A 88 4.61 4.06 6.98
CA VAL A 88 5.20 5.02 6.03
C VAL A 88 4.20 6.12 5.69
N ALA A 89 2.96 5.78 5.38
CA ALA A 89 1.91 6.77 5.12
C ALA A 89 1.69 7.73 6.31
N LYS A 90 1.69 7.19 7.54
CA LYS A 90 1.58 7.97 8.78
C LYS A 90 2.76 8.93 8.96
N ILE A 91 4.00 8.46 8.73
CA ILE A 91 5.22 9.27 8.84
C ILE A 91 5.23 10.37 7.77
N LEU A 92 4.86 10.06 6.54
CA LEU A 92 4.77 11.01 5.44
C LEU A 92 3.58 11.98 5.57
N LYS A 93 2.68 11.74 6.54
CA LYS A 93 1.44 12.51 6.75
C LYS A 93 0.59 12.61 5.48
N MET A 94 0.56 11.52 4.72
CA MET A 94 -0.20 11.39 3.48
C MET A 94 -1.38 10.45 3.67
N PRO A 95 -2.51 10.69 2.99
CA PRO A 95 -3.56 9.70 2.90
C PRO A 95 -3.02 8.47 2.16
N TRP A 96 -3.65 7.33 2.38
CA TRP A 96 -3.27 6.08 1.73
C TRP A 96 -4.47 5.34 1.17
N THR A 97 -4.22 4.54 0.17
CA THR A 97 -5.19 3.62 -0.41
C THR A 97 -4.52 2.30 -0.76
N THR A 98 -5.31 1.26 -0.89
CA THR A 98 -4.81 -0.08 -1.18
C THR A 98 -5.30 -0.59 -2.52
N LEU A 99 -4.43 -1.33 -3.20
CA LEU A 99 -4.73 -2.13 -4.38
C LEU A 99 -4.27 -3.56 -4.09
N ASP A 100 -5.18 -4.52 -4.18
CA ASP A 100 -4.86 -5.93 -4.01
C ASP A 100 -4.78 -6.61 -5.39
N MET A 101 -3.55 -6.96 -5.79
CA MET A 101 -3.30 -7.55 -7.11
C MET A 101 -3.84 -8.97 -7.23
N SER A 102 -4.11 -9.67 -6.13
CA SER A 102 -4.73 -11.00 -6.17
C SER A 102 -6.17 -10.98 -6.68
N SER A 103 -6.85 -9.84 -6.55
CA SER A 103 -8.22 -9.63 -7.01
C SER A 103 -8.32 -9.09 -8.44
N ILE A 104 -7.20 -8.70 -9.06
CA ILE A 104 -7.15 -8.08 -10.38
C ILE A 104 -6.84 -9.13 -11.45
N ASN A 105 -7.78 -9.36 -12.35
CA ASN A 105 -7.66 -10.35 -13.42
C ASN A 105 -7.56 -9.71 -14.82
N ASP A 106 -7.87 -8.42 -14.94
CA ASP A 106 -7.91 -7.68 -16.19
C ASP A 106 -7.41 -6.24 -16.00
N ALA A 107 -6.64 -5.74 -16.95
CA ALA A 107 -6.15 -4.37 -16.97
C ALA A 107 -7.28 -3.33 -16.98
N GLU A 108 -8.44 -3.63 -17.58
CA GLU A 108 -9.61 -2.75 -17.58
C GLU A 108 -10.15 -2.48 -16.16
N GLN A 109 -9.99 -3.42 -15.24
CA GLN A 109 -10.34 -3.18 -13.84
C GLN A 109 -9.51 -2.03 -13.23
N LEU A 110 -8.26 -1.87 -13.66
CA LEU A 110 -7.38 -0.79 -13.22
C LEU A 110 -7.66 0.52 -13.94
N THR A 111 -7.90 0.47 -15.26
CA THR A 111 -8.00 1.65 -16.13
C THR A 111 -9.42 2.15 -16.36
N GLY A 112 -10.44 1.38 -15.94
CA GLY A 112 -11.83 1.72 -16.20
C GLY A 112 -12.29 1.45 -17.62
N SER A 113 -13.59 1.59 -17.86
CA SER A 113 -14.26 1.35 -19.14
C SER A 113 -14.71 2.65 -19.79
N SER A 114 -14.71 2.67 -21.13
CA SER A 114 -15.15 3.86 -21.90
C SER A 114 -16.62 4.22 -21.65
N ARG A 115 -16.90 5.52 -21.49
CA ARG A 115 -18.25 6.06 -21.25
C ARG A 115 -19.25 5.85 -22.39
N ILE A 116 -18.82 5.31 -23.51
CA ILE A 116 -19.74 4.88 -24.59
C ILE A 116 -20.63 3.71 -24.15
N TYR A 117 -20.20 2.95 -23.17
CA TYR A 117 -20.99 1.83 -22.62
C TYR A 117 -21.91 2.31 -21.49
N SER A 118 -23.12 1.78 -21.44
CA SER A 118 -24.11 2.18 -20.43
C SER A 118 -23.73 1.83 -19.00
N ASN A 119 -22.91 0.80 -18.81
CA ASN A 119 -22.41 0.29 -17.53
C ASN A 119 -20.96 0.73 -17.25
N ALA A 120 -20.45 1.74 -17.96
CA ALA A 120 -19.10 2.24 -17.77
C ALA A 120 -18.85 2.73 -16.34
N LYS A 121 -17.63 2.48 -15.86
CA LYS A 121 -17.18 2.89 -14.51
C LYS A 121 -15.70 3.27 -14.54
N PRO A 122 -15.25 4.14 -13.62
CA PRO A 122 -13.84 4.42 -13.40
C PRO A 122 -13.07 3.15 -13.04
N GLY A 123 -11.78 3.14 -13.31
CA GLY A 123 -10.89 2.10 -12.85
C GLY A 123 -10.61 2.18 -11.35
N ILE A 124 -10.12 1.09 -10.78
CA ILE A 124 -9.80 1.00 -9.33
C ILE A 124 -8.76 2.05 -8.95
N ILE A 125 -7.80 2.36 -9.81
CA ILE A 125 -6.80 3.40 -9.55
C ILE A 125 -7.47 4.77 -9.36
N MET A 126 -8.40 5.13 -10.25
CA MET A 126 -9.11 6.40 -10.15
C MET A 126 -10.04 6.45 -8.94
N GLU A 127 -10.72 5.35 -8.62
CA GLU A 127 -11.51 5.24 -7.39
C GLU A 127 -10.64 5.37 -6.14
N ALA A 128 -9.40 4.87 -6.18
CA ALA A 128 -8.44 5.04 -5.08
C ALA A 128 -8.08 6.52 -4.85
N PHE A 129 -7.84 7.31 -5.89
CA PHE A 129 -7.67 8.76 -5.78
C PHE A 129 -8.91 9.45 -5.20
N ASN A 130 -10.09 9.05 -5.66
CA ASN A 130 -11.37 9.59 -5.17
C ASN A 130 -11.57 9.28 -3.68
N MET A 131 -11.26 8.06 -3.23
CA MET A 131 -11.34 7.66 -1.82
C MET A 131 -10.33 8.40 -0.95
N ALA A 132 -9.10 8.59 -1.43
CA ALA A 132 -8.07 9.36 -0.73
C ALA A 132 -8.43 10.85 -0.63
N GLY A 133 -9.20 11.37 -1.59
CA GLY A 133 -9.60 12.77 -1.66
C GLY A 133 -8.47 13.74 -2.00
N GLU A 134 -7.28 13.23 -2.31
CA GLU A 134 -6.09 14.03 -2.62
C GLU A 134 -5.25 13.35 -3.71
N SER A 135 -4.51 14.16 -4.49
CA SER A 135 -3.59 13.65 -5.52
C SER A 135 -2.25 13.17 -4.96
N ASN A 136 -1.88 13.62 -3.76
CA ASN A 136 -0.67 13.19 -3.06
C ASN A 136 -1.04 12.10 -2.06
N LEU A 137 -0.70 10.86 -2.35
CA LEU A 137 -1.09 9.71 -1.55
C LEU A 137 -0.04 8.59 -1.57
N VAL A 138 -0.04 7.79 -0.53
CA VAL A 138 0.68 6.51 -0.51
C VAL A 138 -0.22 5.45 -1.13
N PHE A 139 0.27 4.80 -2.17
CA PHE A 139 -0.44 3.75 -2.89
C PHE A 139 0.13 2.39 -2.47
N ILE A 140 -0.63 1.66 -1.67
CA ILE A 140 -0.22 0.37 -1.13
C ILE A 140 -0.67 -0.73 -2.08
N ILE A 141 0.28 -1.37 -2.77
CA ILE A 141 0.05 -2.44 -3.75
C ILE A 141 0.34 -3.77 -3.07
N ASN A 142 -0.70 -4.46 -2.65
CA ASN A 142 -0.57 -5.76 -2.01
C ASN A 142 -0.44 -6.87 -3.05
N GLU A 143 0.39 -7.87 -2.72
CA GLU A 143 0.57 -9.09 -3.50
C GLU A 143 0.99 -8.82 -4.96
N LEU A 144 2.00 -7.95 -5.14
CA LEU A 144 2.50 -7.58 -6.47
C LEU A 144 2.96 -8.80 -7.31
N ASP A 145 3.41 -9.87 -6.65
CA ASP A 145 3.77 -11.16 -7.26
C ASP A 145 2.58 -11.93 -7.86
N LYS A 146 1.34 -11.46 -7.62
CA LYS A 146 0.13 -11.99 -8.24
C LYS A 146 -0.32 -11.20 -9.48
N ALA A 147 0.37 -10.11 -9.81
CA ALA A 147 0.11 -9.31 -11.01
C ALA A 147 0.46 -10.08 -12.29
N THR A 148 -0.32 -11.08 -12.64
CA THR A 148 -0.10 -11.94 -13.82
C THR A 148 -1.26 -11.79 -14.80
N SER A 149 -0.94 -11.87 -16.10
CA SER A 149 -1.98 -11.89 -17.13
C SER A 149 -2.77 -13.20 -17.09
N SER A 150 -4.08 -13.12 -17.06
CA SER A 150 -4.95 -14.24 -17.39
C SER A 150 -5.25 -14.23 -18.90
N ASN A 151 -4.85 -15.29 -19.59
CA ASN A 151 -5.37 -15.72 -20.90
C ASN A 151 -5.65 -14.61 -21.94
N GLY A 152 -4.62 -13.92 -22.42
CA GLY A 152 -4.71 -13.11 -23.66
C GLY A 152 -5.24 -11.69 -23.49
N ASN A 153 -5.64 -11.27 -22.32
CA ASN A 153 -6.00 -9.89 -22.02
C ASN A 153 -4.75 -9.05 -21.71
N ALA A 154 -4.88 -7.70 -21.77
CA ALA A 154 -3.81 -6.80 -21.38
C ALA A 154 -3.36 -7.09 -19.94
N ASN A 155 -2.04 -7.13 -19.73
CA ASN A 155 -1.45 -7.48 -18.44
C ASN A 155 -1.66 -6.33 -17.43
N PRO A 156 -2.28 -6.57 -16.25
CA PRO A 156 -2.36 -5.56 -15.19
C PRO A 156 -1.01 -4.96 -14.78
N ALA A 157 0.08 -5.71 -14.90
CA ALA A 157 1.43 -5.23 -14.63
C ALA A 157 1.85 -4.05 -15.54
N ASP A 158 1.40 -4.03 -16.80
CA ASP A 158 1.73 -2.95 -17.75
C ASP A 158 1.06 -1.63 -17.34
N VAL A 159 -0.15 -1.70 -16.81
CA VAL A 159 -0.85 -0.52 -16.25
C VAL A 159 -0.11 0.02 -15.03
N LEU A 160 0.36 -0.86 -14.16
CA LEU A 160 1.16 -0.45 -13.00
C LEU A 160 2.46 0.23 -13.40
N LEU A 161 3.13 -0.22 -14.46
CA LEU A 161 4.33 0.45 -14.98
C LEU A 161 4.05 1.91 -15.32
N THR A 162 2.94 2.18 -16.03
CA THR A 162 2.54 3.55 -16.39
C THR A 162 2.30 4.40 -15.14
N LEU A 163 1.63 3.85 -14.11
CA LEU A 163 1.40 4.53 -12.85
C LEU A 163 2.72 4.85 -12.12
N LEU A 164 3.66 3.90 -12.11
CA LEU A 164 4.94 4.00 -11.39
C LEU A 164 5.97 4.90 -12.08
N ASP A 165 5.85 5.14 -13.37
CA ASP A 165 6.76 6.00 -14.12
C ASP A 165 6.57 7.50 -13.85
N ASN A 166 5.56 7.88 -13.04
CA ASN A 166 5.24 9.28 -12.70
C ASN A 166 5.00 10.20 -13.90
N LEU A 167 4.71 9.63 -15.06
CA LEU A 167 4.41 10.35 -16.31
C LEU A 167 2.93 10.70 -16.46
N GLY A 168 2.12 10.30 -15.50
CA GLY A 168 0.68 10.38 -15.53
C GLY A 168 0.03 9.05 -15.91
N PHE A 169 -1.23 8.94 -15.59
CA PHE A 169 -2.04 7.73 -15.78
C PHE A 169 -3.33 8.13 -16.50
N THR A 170 -3.73 7.38 -17.52
CA THR A 170 -4.99 7.61 -18.24
C THR A 170 -6.04 6.60 -17.80
N ASP A 171 -7.13 7.10 -17.23
CA ASP A 171 -8.32 6.32 -16.95
C ASP A 171 -9.28 6.45 -18.12
N ASN A 172 -9.81 5.32 -18.62
CA ASN A 172 -10.67 5.28 -19.80
C ASN A 172 -12.05 5.92 -19.56
N TYR A 173 -12.51 5.89 -18.30
CA TYR A 173 -13.77 6.54 -17.93
C TYR A 173 -13.61 8.04 -17.78
N MET A 174 -12.51 8.50 -17.21
CA MET A 174 -12.21 9.92 -17.04
C MET A 174 -11.83 10.58 -18.36
N GLU A 175 -11.26 9.85 -19.32
CA GLU A 175 -10.82 10.31 -20.65
C GLU A 175 -9.79 11.45 -20.56
N CYS A 176 -8.99 11.48 -19.50
CA CYS A 176 -7.94 12.47 -19.30
C CYS A 176 -6.73 11.87 -18.59
N LEU A 177 -5.61 12.57 -18.72
CA LEU A 177 -4.37 12.22 -18.02
C LEU A 177 -4.45 12.67 -16.57
N ILE A 178 -4.29 11.73 -15.65
CA ILE A 178 -4.26 11.95 -14.21
C ILE A 178 -2.79 12.10 -13.77
N PRO A 179 -2.38 13.19 -13.11
CA PRO A 179 -1.02 13.37 -12.65
C PRO A 179 -0.70 12.38 -11.51
N THR A 180 0.46 11.73 -11.58
CA THR A 180 0.89 10.70 -10.62
C THR A 180 2.15 11.07 -9.86
N SER A 181 2.71 12.26 -10.05
CA SER A 181 3.94 12.73 -9.38
C SER A 181 3.85 12.81 -7.85
N GLY A 182 2.64 12.90 -7.32
CA GLY A 182 2.36 12.89 -5.87
C GLY A 182 2.07 11.51 -5.29
N VAL A 183 2.19 10.45 -6.08
CA VAL A 183 1.92 9.07 -5.65
C VAL A 183 3.22 8.42 -5.17
N TYR A 184 3.24 7.95 -3.92
CA TYR A 184 4.34 7.16 -3.40
C TYR A 184 3.93 5.68 -3.31
N PRO A 185 4.47 4.81 -4.17
CA PRO A 185 4.09 3.40 -4.18
C PRO A 185 4.87 2.61 -3.12
N ILE A 186 4.13 1.80 -2.35
CA ILE A 186 4.70 0.78 -1.47
C ILE A 186 4.04 -0.54 -1.84
N ALA A 187 4.84 -1.48 -2.31
CA ALA A 187 4.35 -2.79 -2.70
C ALA A 187 4.74 -3.87 -1.70
N THR A 188 3.95 -4.92 -1.62
CA THR A 188 4.25 -6.14 -0.88
C THR A 188 4.25 -7.34 -1.82
N ALA A 189 5.12 -8.31 -1.56
CA ALA A 189 5.18 -9.56 -2.29
C ALA A 189 5.68 -10.69 -1.37
N ASN A 190 5.33 -11.91 -1.70
CA ASN A 190 5.89 -13.08 -1.03
C ASN A 190 7.10 -13.63 -1.80
N ASP A 191 7.12 -13.47 -3.11
CA ASP A 191 8.13 -14.02 -4.01
C ASP A 191 8.50 -13.01 -5.11
N LYS A 192 9.70 -12.45 -5.03
CA LYS A 192 10.18 -11.46 -6.02
C LYS A 192 10.44 -12.05 -7.40
N ASP A 193 10.70 -13.35 -7.50
CA ASP A 193 11.02 -14.00 -8.77
C ASP A 193 9.79 -14.11 -9.70
N LYS A 194 8.60 -13.91 -9.15
CA LYS A 194 7.35 -13.82 -9.90
C LYS A 194 7.03 -12.43 -10.43
N ILE A 195 7.80 -11.42 -10.04
CA ILE A 195 7.61 -10.04 -10.46
C ILE A 195 8.48 -9.78 -11.68
N SER A 196 7.92 -9.14 -12.70
CA SER A 196 8.67 -8.81 -13.91
C SER A 196 9.83 -7.84 -13.63
N ALA A 197 10.94 -7.99 -14.34
CA ALA A 197 12.11 -7.12 -14.19
C ALA A 197 11.78 -5.62 -14.37
N PRO A 198 10.92 -5.20 -15.32
CA PRO A 198 10.49 -3.81 -15.43
C PRO A 198 9.80 -3.28 -14.17
N LEU A 199 8.94 -4.06 -13.51
CA LEU A 199 8.31 -3.66 -12.25
C LEU A 199 9.32 -3.60 -11.11
N LEU A 200 10.17 -4.60 -10.96
CA LEU A 200 11.21 -4.62 -9.93
C LEU A 200 12.12 -3.39 -10.01
N SER A 201 12.44 -2.92 -11.21
CA SER A 201 13.31 -1.74 -11.42
C SER A 201 12.72 -0.42 -10.91
N ARG A 202 11.42 -0.36 -10.59
CA ARG A 202 10.74 0.82 -10.03
C ARG A 202 10.72 0.84 -8.51
N PHE A 203 11.25 -0.20 -7.88
CA PHE A 203 11.23 -0.34 -6.42
C PHE A 203 12.62 -0.52 -5.84
N ALA A 204 12.82 0.04 -4.66
CA ALA A 204 13.86 -0.39 -3.75
C ALA A 204 13.36 -1.64 -3.01
N VAL A 205 13.97 -2.77 -3.32
CA VAL A 205 13.57 -4.07 -2.75
C VAL A 205 14.18 -4.22 -1.35
N ILE A 206 13.35 -4.59 -0.38
CA ILE A 206 13.76 -4.91 0.99
C ILE A 206 13.24 -6.30 1.32
N ASP A 207 14.16 -7.23 1.55
CA ASP A 207 13.83 -8.58 1.99
C ASP A 207 13.51 -8.55 3.49
N ILE A 208 12.35 -9.10 3.87
CA ILE A 208 11.88 -9.22 5.25
C ILE A 208 11.99 -10.70 5.65
N PRO A 209 12.89 -11.03 6.57
CA PRO A 209 13.04 -12.40 7.03
C PRO A 209 11.83 -12.85 7.85
N ASP A 210 11.62 -14.15 7.97
CA ASP A 210 10.69 -14.68 8.95
C ASP A 210 11.26 -14.48 10.36
N TYR A 211 10.35 -14.32 11.31
CA TYR A 211 10.72 -14.19 12.72
C TYR A 211 11.00 -15.56 13.36
N THR A 212 12.01 -15.60 14.21
CA THR A 212 12.24 -16.73 15.12
C THR A 212 11.08 -16.87 16.11
N ARG A 213 10.97 -18.04 16.76
CA ARG A 213 9.93 -18.27 17.78
C ARG A 213 10.01 -17.26 18.93
N GLU A 214 11.22 -16.93 19.38
CA GLU A 214 11.44 -15.96 20.45
C GLU A 214 11.07 -14.52 20.04
N GLU A 215 11.38 -14.16 18.81
CA GLU A 215 10.94 -12.87 18.24
C GLU A 215 9.43 -12.81 18.14
N LYS A 216 8.77 -13.88 17.68
CA LYS A 216 7.30 -13.98 17.63
C LYS A 216 6.66 -13.82 19.01
N LYS A 217 7.24 -14.42 20.07
CA LYS A 217 6.82 -14.21 21.47
C LYS A 217 6.92 -12.74 21.87
N THR A 218 8.05 -12.12 21.59
CA THR A 218 8.29 -10.71 21.89
C THR A 218 7.32 -9.79 21.15
N ILE A 219 7.08 -10.04 19.85
CA ILE A 219 6.14 -9.27 19.04
C ILE A 219 4.72 -9.42 19.58
N PHE A 220 4.31 -10.64 19.92
CA PHE A 220 2.99 -10.88 20.50
C PHE A 220 2.79 -10.09 21.79
N LEU A 221 3.70 -10.22 22.75
CA LEU A 221 3.56 -9.61 24.07
C LEU A 221 3.65 -8.07 24.03
N LYS A 222 4.60 -7.51 23.26
CA LYS A 222 4.88 -6.08 23.27
C LYS A 222 4.06 -5.26 22.27
N TYR A 223 3.62 -5.87 21.16
CA TYR A 223 2.99 -5.14 20.07
C TYR A 223 1.56 -5.61 19.77
N SER A 224 1.32 -6.93 19.73
CA SER A 224 0.01 -7.45 19.32
C SER A 224 -1.00 -7.46 20.47
N LEU A 225 -0.61 -8.01 21.61
CA LEU A 225 -1.50 -8.13 22.78
C LEU A 225 -2.01 -6.78 23.28
N PRO A 226 -1.18 -5.74 23.48
CA PRO A 226 -1.67 -4.42 23.89
C PRO A 226 -2.68 -3.81 22.91
N LYS A 227 -2.46 -3.98 21.60
CA LYS A 227 -3.40 -3.50 20.57
C LYS A 227 -4.73 -4.23 20.64
N VAL A 228 -4.71 -5.55 20.84
CA VAL A 228 -5.94 -6.36 21.00
C VAL A 228 -6.68 -5.96 22.25
N LEU A 229 -6.01 -5.89 23.40
CA LEU A 229 -6.62 -5.49 24.68
C LEU A 229 -7.28 -4.11 24.57
N LYS A 230 -6.59 -3.13 24.03
CA LYS A 230 -7.14 -1.79 23.78
C LYS A 230 -8.39 -1.83 22.91
N ARG A 231 -8.39 -2.65 21.85
CA ARG A 231 -9.53 -2.79 20.92
C ARG A 231 -10.77 -3.38 21.59
N ILE A 232 -10.58 -4.29 22.55
CA ILE A 232 -11.70 -4.92 23.31
C ILE A 232 -12.01 -4.19 24.63
N GLY A 233 -11.31 -3.07 24.91
CA GLY A 233 -11.57 -2.24 26.08
C GLY A 233 -10.96 -2.77 27.38
N LEU A 234 -9.97 -3.66 27.31
CA LEU A 234 -9.23 -4.17 28.47
C LEU A 234 -7.94 -3.39 28.68
N HIS A 235 -7.51 -3.27 29.94
CA HIS A 235 -6.20 -2.77 30.32
C HIS A 235 -5.17 -3.91 30.37
N GLU A 236 -3.89 -3.57 30.18
CA GLU A 236 -2.81 -4.55 30.16
C GLU A 236 -2.70 -5.39 31.45
N ASN A 237 -3.08 -4.81 32.59
CA ASN A 237 -3.08 -5.50 33.90
C ASN A 237 -4.28 -6.43 34.10
N GLU A 238 -5.25 -6.45 33.22
CA GLU A 238 -6.43 -7.32 33.27
C GLU A 238 -6.24 -8.64 32.52
N CYS A 239 -5.12 -8.80 31.81
CA CYS A 239 -4.80 -10.00 31.06
C CYS A 239 -3.37 -10.46 31.36
N LEU A 240 -3.21 -11.65 31.90
CA LEU A 240 -1.93 -12.31 32.13
C LEU A 240 -1.79 -13.48 31.15
N VAL A 241 -0.80 -13.43 30.29
CA VAL A 241 -0.45 -14.54 29.40
C VAL A 241 0.76 -15.28 29.99
N LEU A 242 0.55 -16.52 30.40
CA LEU A 242 1.60 -17.40 30.91
C LEU A 242 2.39 -18.00 29.73
N ASP A 243 3.61 -18.46 29.99
CA ASP A 243 4.52 -19.00 28.97
C ASP A 243 3.92 -20.20 28.20
N ASP A 244 3.21 -21.09 28.88
CA ASP A 244 2.53 -22.24 28.29
C ASP A 244 1.35 -21.81 27.41
N GLY A 245 0.60 -20.80 27.84
CA GLY A 245 -0.45 -20.18 27.03
C GLY A 245 0.09 -19.50 25.79
N LEU A 246 1.23 -18.80 25.92
CA LEU A 246 1.91 -18.16 24.79
C LEU A 246 2.42 -19.20 23.78
N ASP A 247 3.02 -20.28 24.27
CA ASP A 247 3.46 -21.39 23.42
C ASP A 247 2.29 -22.06 22.69
N ALA A 248 1.14 -22.25 23.37
CA ALA A 248 -0.05 -22.80 22.75
C ALA A 248 -0.61 -21.88 21.64
N VAL A 249 -0.64 -20.57 21.85
CA VAL A 249 -1.04 -19.60 20.82
C VAL A 249 -0.11 -19.67 19.60
N LEU A 250 1.22 -19.69 19.82
CA LEU A 250 2.17 -19.78 18.72
C LEU A 250 2.11 -21.12 17.98
N ASP A 251 1.81 -22.21 18.68
CA ASP A 251 1.63 -23.52 18.05
C ASP A 251 0.33 -23.58 17.23
N TYR A 252 -0.73 -22.98 17.71
CA TYR A 252 -1.98 -22.83 16.94
C TYR A 252 -1.77 -22.00 15.68
N CYS A 253 -0.95 -20.95 15.76
CA CYS A 253 -0.65 -20.07 14.62
C CYS A 253 0.41 -20.65 13.65
N LYS A 254 1.04 -21.79 13.92
CA LYS A 254 2.01 -22.40 13.01
C LYS A 254 1.43 -22.82 11.68
N ASP A 255 0.17 -23.27 11.66
CA ASP A 255 -0.53 -23.71 10.45
C ASP A 255 -1.20 -22.55 9.70
N THR A 256 -1.34 -21.40 10.35
CA THR A 256 -1.74 -20.14 9.74
C THR A 256 -0.48 -19.32 9.46
N THR A 257 -0.12 -19.16 8.19
CA THR A 257 1.03 -18.35 7.79
C THR A 257 0.91 -16.92 8.34
N GLY A 258 1.72 -16.61 9.37
CA GLY A 258 1.87 -15.26 9.92
C GLY A 258 1.25 -15.02 11.31
N ILE A 259 1.60 -13.88 11.91
CA ILE A 259 1.08 -13.38 13.20
C ILE A 259 -0.35 -12.80 13.05
N SER A 260 -1.03 -13.05 11.98
CA SER A 260 -2.44 -12.65 11.78
C SER A 260 -3.37 -13.80 12.18
N CYS A 261 -3.43 -14.06 13.47
CA CYS A 261 -4.50 -14.88 14.05
C CYS A 261 -5.60 -14.00 14.61
#